data_992b7f7b331185b4ef706e53c802473a
#
_entry.id   992b7f7b331185b4ef706e53c802473a
#
_cell.length_a   1.000
_cell.length_b   1.000
_cell.length_c   1.000
_cell.angle_alpha   90.00
_cell.angle_beta   90.00
_cell.angle_gamma   90.00
#
_symmetry.space_group_name_H-M   'P 1'
#
loop_
_entity.id
_entity.type
_entity.pdbx_description
1 polymer ?
#
loop_
_entity_poly.entity_id
_entity_poly.type
_entity_poly.pdbx_seq_one_letter_code
_entity_poly.pdbx_strand_id
1 'polypeptide(L)'
;MPNLSSTLPPDTLAEALEAARARLDALADGLPEDGWLGPYAPTLNPPLWEYGHVVWFQEHWCLRQKPGRAPDESPLTAPLADSRMDWADWRYNSSRIPHAARWQVPLPAPGATRAWGREVLDAVKAKLARGGDDPALRYFCELCLHHENMHVEAWWMMWQSRGLRPPAWPELPRLADARPLRFGAERVLLGSARDGGFVFDNEKWAHPVALAAFEIDARPVTNAEYARYVAEGGTPPGHWRAAGAGWELRRFDRWIALPAQEPVMHVSRAQAEAYALAAGRRLPVAAEWQLASAHESFVLGRCWEWTADSFAPYPGFSADPYADYSQPWFDGRHAEVRGAGSWVTDARLARPTFRNFYTPERCDPFIGFRTACSL
;
A
#
# COMPACT_ATOMS: atom_id res chain seq x y z
N MET A 1 -5.71 22.11 -13.33
CA MET A 1 -6.69 21.61 -12.35
C MET A 1 -6.39 20.14 -12.10
N PRO A 2 -6.43 19.66 -10.86
CA PRO A 2 -6.31 18.23 -10.60
C PRO A 2 -7.43 17.50 -11.36
N ASN A 3 -7.09 16.40 -12.03
CA ASN A 3 -8.10 15.57 -12.68
C ASN A 3 -8.80 14.73 -11.60
N LEU A 4 -9.90 15.25 -11.06
CA LEU A 4 -10.73 14.56 -10.07
C LEU A 4 -11.74 13.68 -10.81
N SER A 5 -11.28 12.59 -11.40
CA SER A 5 -12.14 11.65 -12.13
C SER A 5 -12.21 10.30 -11.43
N SER A 6 -13.42 9.76 -11.37
CA SER A 6 -13.70 8.37 -11.06
C SER A 6 -14.46 7.77 -12.22
N THR A 7 -14.02 6.60 -12.66
CA THR A 7 -14.72 5.84 -13.72
C THR A 7 -15.73 4.85 -13.16
N LEU A 8 -15.70 4.60 -11.84
CA LEU A 8 -16.60 3.64 -11.22
C LEU A 8 -18.03 4.19 -11.10
N PRO A 9 -19.06 3.43 -11.51
CA PRO A 9 -20.45 3.78 -11.24
C PRO A 9 -20.75 3.88 -9.74
N PRO A 10 -21.76 4.72 -9.35
CA PRO A 10 -22.10 4.89 -7.93
C PRO A 10 -22.42 3.60 -7.18
N ASP A 11 -23.17 2.69 -7.79
CA ASP A 11 -23.53 1.41 -7.17
C ASP A 11 -22.30 0.53 -6.98
N THR A 12 -21.40 0.48 -7.98
CA THR A 12 -20.12 -0.25 -7.87
C THR A 12 -19.23 0.35 -6.78
N LEU A 13 -19.22 1.69 -6.61
CA LEU A 13 -18.48 2.34 -5.51
C LEU A 13 -19.07 1.97 -4.14
N ALA A 14 -20.41 1.99 -4.02
CA ALA A 14 -21.09 1.63 -2.79
C ALA A 14 -20.80 0.18 -2.37
N GLU A 15 -20.89 -0.77 -3.30
CA GLU A 15 -20.55 -2.17 -3.09
C GLU A 15 -19.08 -2.37 -2.73
N ALA A 16 -18.18 -1.64 -3.40
CA ALA A 16 -16.75 -1.74 -3.15
C ALA A 16 -16.35 -1.19 -1.77
N LEU A 17 -16.95 -0.09 -1.32
CA LEU A 17 -16.77 0.46 0.03
C LEU A 17 -17.27 -0.51 1.10
N GLU A 18 -18.43 -1.13 0.88
CA GLU A 18 -18.98 -2.14 1.79
C GLU A 18 -18.05 -3.37 1.87
N ALA A 19 -17.55 -3.84 0.72
CA ALA A 19 -16.61 -4.96 0.68
C ALA A 19 -15.26 -4.62 1.35
N ALA A 20 -14.76 -3.39 1.24
CA ALA A 20 -13.55 -2.95 1.93
C ALA A 20 -13.75 -2.95 3.45
N ARG A 21 -14.87 -2.39 3.94
CA ARG A 21 -15.25 -2.39 5.35
C ARG A 21 -15.42 -3.81 5.88
N ALA A 22 -16.06 -4.70 5.13
CA ALA A 22 -16.23 -6.10 5.53
C ALA A 22 -14.86 -6.82 5.71
N ARG A 23 -13.86 -6.51 4.88
CA ARG A 23 -12.50 -7.05 5.05
C ARG A 23 -11.83 -6.52 6.32
N LEU A 24 -11.98 -5.22 6.61
CA LEU A 24 -11.45 -4.61 7.83
C LEU A 24 -12.15 -5.20 9.08
N ASP A 25 -13.47 -5.35 9.03
CA ASP A 25 -14.27 -5.95 10.10
C ASP A 25 -13.87 -7.40 10.37
N ALA A 26 -13.62 -8.20 9.32
CA ALA A 26 -13.18 -9.58 9.47
C ALA A 26 -11.81 -9.70 10.18
N LEU A 27 -10.90 -8.78 9.91
CA LEU A 27 -9.64 -8.68 10.66
C LEU A 27 -9.89 -8.26 12.10
N ALA A 28 -10.75 -7.28 12.34
CA ALA A 28 -11.10 -6.79 13.66
C ALA A 28 -11.78 -7.87 14.53
N ASP A 29 -12.64 -8.70 13.93
CA ASP A 29 -13.31 -9.82 14.63
C ASP A 29 -12.33 -10.91 15.08
N GLY A 30 -11.20 -11.04 14.40
CA GLY A 30 -10.16 -12.00 14.76
C GLY A 30 -9.21 -11.51 15.87
N LEU A 31 -9.28 -10.25 16.29
CA LEU A 31 -8.40 -9.73 17.35
C LEU A 31 -8.77 -10.33 18.71
N PRO A 32 -7.77 -10.68 19.54
CA PRO A 32 -8.01 -10.94 20.94
C PRO A 32 -8.55 -9.69 21.67
N GLU A 33 -9.21 -9.85 22.81
CA GLU A 33 -9.85 -8.76 23.54
C GLU A 33 -8.88 -7.60 23.88
N ASP A 34 -7.64 -7.95 24.24
CA ASP A 34 -6.54 -6.99 24.52
C ASP A 34 -5.80 -6.54 23.24
N GLY A 35 -6.16 -7.08 22.09
CA GLY A 35 -5.50 -6.83 20.80
C GLY A 35 -5.76 -5.44 20.21
N TRP A 36 -6.82 -4.76 20.63
CA TRP A 36 -7.24 -3.49 20.05
C TRP A 36 -6.27 -2.32 20.28
N LEU A 37 -5.52 -2.33 21.36
CA LEU A 37 -4.47 -1.34 21.59
C LEU A 37 -3.10 -1.89 21.20
N GLY A 38 -2.76 -3.06 21.73
CA GLY A 38 -1.48 -3.73 21.54
C GLY A 38 -0.28 -2.92 22.05
N PRO A 39 0.91 -3.49 22.01
CA PRO A 39 2.12 -2.80 22.38
C PRO A 39 2.49 -1.71 21.37
N TYR A 40 3.20 -0.69 21.83
CA TYR A 40 3.78 0.32 20.95
C TYR A 40 4.74 -0.32 19.93
N ALA A 41 4.61 0.09 18.69
CA ALA A 41 5.52 -0.27 17.61
C ALA A 41 5.74 0.94 16.69
N PRO A 42 6.97 1.26 16.29
CA PRO A 42 7.27 2.49 15.54
C PRO A 42 6.69 2.49 14.12
N THR A 43 6.38 1.32 13.57
CA THR A 43 5.91 1.14 12.18
C THR A 43 4.45 0.71 12.06
N LEU A 44 3.76 0.51 13.19
CA LEU A 44 2.37 0.05 13.25
C LEU A 44 1.51 1.07 13.98
N ASN A 45 0.22 1.03 13.77
CA ASN A 45 -0.75 1.79 14.57
C ASN A 45 -1.45 0.88 15.60
N PRO A 46 -2.01 1.45 16.69
CA PRO A 46 -2.96 0.70 17.50
C PRO A 46 -4.21 0.40 16.65
N PRO A 47 -4.69 -0.85 16.58
CA PRO A 47 -5.84 -1.23 15.77
C PRO A 47 -7.08 -0.37 16.01
N LEU A 48 -7.38 -0.05 17.26
CA LEU A 48 -8.54 0.79 17.60
C LEU A 48 -8.42 2.21 17.02
N TRP A 49 -7.24 2.79 17.08
CA TRP A 49 -6.99 4.09 16.49
C TRP A 49 -7.10 4.02 14.97
N GLU A 50 -6.49 3.01 14.36
CA GLU A 50 -6.45 2.86 12.91
C GLU A 50 -7.83 2.60 12.31
N TYR A 51 -8.65 1.77 12.96
CA TYR A 51 -10.05 1.58 12.56
C TYR A 51 -10.83 2.91 12.61
N GLY A 52 -10.71 3.65 13.71
CA GLY A 52 -11.36 4.95 13.85
C GLY A 52 -10.85 5.99 12.85
N HIS A 53 -9.55 5.95 12.50
CA HIS A 53 -8.96 6.79 11.46
C HIS A 53 -9.55 6.53 10.07
N VAL A 54 -9.74 5.28 9.71
CA VAL A 54 -10.41 4.91 8.43
C VAL A 54 -11.84 5.45 8.39
N VAL A 55 -12.59 5.29 9.47
CA VAL A 55 -13.97 5.82 9.56
C VAL A 55 -13.98 7.34 9.49
N TRP A 56 -13.09 8.00 10.26
CA TRP A 56 -12.93 9.45 10.24
C TRP A 56 -12.61 9.97 8.84
N PHE A 57 -11.69 9.32 8.14
CA PHE A 57 -11.30 9.71 6.79
C PHE A 57 -12.48 9.63 5.80
N GLN A 58 -13.24 8.55 5.86
CA GLN A 58 -14.44 8.38 5.04
C GLN A 58 -15.50 9.44 5.35
N GLU A 59 -15.78 9.70 6.63
CA GLU A 59 -16.70 10.75 7.04
C GLU A 59 -16.25 12.14 6.57
N HIS A 60 -14.95 12.45 6.80
CA HIS A 60 -14.34 13.73 6.45
C HIS A 60 -14.50 14.04 4.96
N TRP A 61 -14.08 13.13 4.10
CA TRP A 61 -14.04 13.37 2.67
C TRP A 61 -15.39 13.19 1.98
N CYS A 62 -16.19 12.21 2.35
CA CYS A 62 -17.44 11.91 1.67
C CYS A 62 -18.64 12.72 2.19
N LEU A 63 -18.72 13.01 3.48
CA LEU A 63 -19.92 13.56 4.12
C LEU A 63 -19.78 15.01 4.57
N ARG A 64 -18.61 15.42 5.05
CA ARG A 64 -18.40 16.70 5.71
C ARG A 64 -17.98 17.83 4.78
N GLN A 65 -17.78 17.55 3.48
CA GLN A 65 -17.54 18.57 2.48
C GLN A 65 -18.77 19.41 2.26
N LYS A 66 -18.65 20.74 2.32
CA LYS A 66 -19.77 21.65 2.08
C LYS A 66 -20.06 21.76 0.57
N PRO A 67 -21.33 21.83 0.17
CA PRO A 67 -21.70 22.09 -1.22
C PRO A 67 -21.09 23.41 -1.74
N GLY A 68 -20.69 23.42 -3.00
CA GLY A 68 -20.15 24.62 -3.67
C GLY A 68 -18.68 24.91 -3.40
N ARG A 69 -18.00 24.03 -2.67
CA ARG A 69 -16.55 24.13 -2.46
C ARG A 69 -15.78 23.68 -3.69
N ALA A 70 -14.75 24.45 -4.06
CA ALA A 70 -13.85 24.05 -5.12
C ALA A 70 -13.06 22.80 -4.71
N PRO A 71 -12.89 21.80 -5.59
CA PRO A 71 -12.15 20.57 -5.28
C PRO A 71 -10.67 20.77 -4.94
N ASP A 72 -10.11 21.93 -5.29
CA ASP A 72 -8.73 22.34 -5.03
C ASP A 72 -8.53 23.06 -3.69
N GLU A 73 -9.60 23.42 -2.99
CA GLU A 73 -9.49 23.97 -1.64
C GLU A 73 -9.13 22.90 -0.63
N SER A 74 -8.04 23.11 0.11
CA SER A 74 -7.60 22.16 1.17
C SER A 74 -8.72 21.92 2.18
N PRO A 75 -9.14 20.67 2.40
CA PRO A 75 -10.15 20.36 3.41
C PRO A 75 -9.70 20.69 4.84
N LEU A 76 -8.40 20.79 5.08
CA LEU A 76 -7.85 21.12 6.39
C LEU A 76 -8.07 22.59 6.77
N THR A 77 -8.31 23.45 5.80
CA THR A 77 -8.50 24.90 6.02
C THR A 77 -9.96 25.35 5.86
N ALA A 78 -10.82 24.56 5.20
CA ALA A 78 -12.19 24.94 4.97
C ALA A 78 -13.12 24.57 6.13
N PRO A 79 -14.19 25.33 6.37
CA PRO A 79 -15.20 24.98 7.37
C PRO A 79 -15.94 23.72 6.92
N LEU A 80 -15.86 22.66 7.72
CA LEU A 80 -16.53 21.40 7.54
C LEU A 80 -17.81 21.35 8.40
N ALA A 81 -18.74 20.47 8.03
CA ALA A 81 -19.81 20.08 8.93
C ALA A 81 -19.21 19.33 10.14
N ASP A 82 -19.92 19.32 11.25
CA ASP A 82 -19.49 18.60 12.46
C ASP A 82 -19.42 17.08 12.19
N SER A 83 -18.52 16.41 12.87
CA SER A 83 -18.45 14.95 12.86
C SER A 83 -19.60 14.37 13.69
N ARG A 84 -20.03 13.15 13.32
CA ARG A 84 -20.93 12.33 14.14
C ARG A 84 -20.29 11.82 15.42
N MET A 85 -18.95 11.81 15.46
CA MET A 85 -18.16 11.41 16.61
C MET A 85 -17.52 12.66 17.23
N ASP A 86 -17.79 12.92 18.49
CA ASP A 86 -17.16 14.03 19.23
C ASP A 86 -15.64 13.91 19.20
N TRP A 87 -14.97 15.05 18.97
CA TRP A 87 -13.51 15.13 18.96
C TRP A 87 -12.81 14.27 17.90
N ALA A 88 -13.51 13.78 16.84
CA ALA A 88 -12.95 12.89 15.84
C ALA A 88 -11.73 13.50 15.12
N ASP A 89 -11.78 14.80 14.77
CA ASP A 89 -10.67 15.49 14.10
C ASP A 89 -9.41 15.57 15.00
N TRP A 90 -9.59 15.68 16.30
CA TRP A 90 -8.48 15.67 17.25
C TRP A 90 -7.91 14.27 17.47
N ARG A 91 -8.77 13.24 17.50
CA ARG A 91 -8.36 11.87 17.76
C ARG A 91 -7.70 11.18 16.57
N TYR A 92 -8.23 11.40 15.38
CA TYR A 92 -7.98 10.53 14.23
C TYR A 92 -7.28 11.21 13.05
N ASN A 93 -7.08 12.54 13.08
CA ASN A 93 -6.34 13.19 12.00
C ASN A 93 -4.84 12.90 12.13
N SER A 94 -4.34 12.01 11.26
CA SER A 94 -2.94 11.55 11.27
C SER A 94 -1.93 12.66 11.02
N SER A 95 -2.33 13.76 10.35
CA SER A 95 -1.48 14.93 10.11
C SER A 95 -1.29 15.82 11.34
N ARG A 96 -2.13 15.65 12.37
CA ARG A 96 -2.11 16.48 13.59
C ARG A 96 -1.68 15.72 14.82
N ILE A 97 -1.97 14.42 14.89
CA ILE A 97 -1.61 13.60 16.05
C ILE A 97 -0.28 12.88 15.81
N PRO A 98 0.75 13.11 16.63
CA PRO A 98 2.01 12.38 16.55
C PRO A 98 1.78 10.87 16.68
N HIS A 99 2.57 10.07 15.95
CA HIS A 99 2.42 8.62 15.93
C HIS A 99 2.38 7.99 17.32
N ALA A 100 3.34 8.33 18.20
CA ALA A 100 3.40 7.78 19.56
C ALA A 100 2.20 8.15 20.43
N ALA A 101 1.56 9.30 20.17
CA ALA A 101 0.39 9.76 20.94
C ALA A 101 -0.88 8.92 20.64
N ARG A 102 -0.91 8.16 19.53
CA ARG A 102 -2.05 7.32 19.13
C ARG A 102 -2.38 6.23 20.16
N TRP A 103 -1.42 5.82 20.99
CA TRP A 103 -1.62 4.89 22.11
C TRP A 103 -2.16 5.54 23.39
N GLN A 104 -2.11 6.86 23.46
CA GLN A 104 -2.42 7.63 24.69
C GLN A 104 -3.73 8.42 24.56
N VAL A 105 -4.20 8.63 23.34
CA VAL A 105 -5.45 9.35 23.08
C VAL A 105 -6.63 8.55 23.64
N PRO A 106 -7.56 9.19 24.40
CA PRO A 106 -8.76 8.52 24.86
C PRO A 106 -9.65 8.17 23.65
N LEU A 107 -9.66 6.90 23.27
CA LEU A 107 -10.45 6.36 22.16
C LEU A 107 -11.78 5.79 22.68
N PRO A 108 -12.87 5.90 21.92
CA PRO A 108 -14.10 5.19 22.20
C PRO A 108 -13.86 3.67 22.19
N ALA A 109 -14.72 2.94 22.91
CA ALA A 109 -14.67 1.47 22.92
C ALA A 109 -14.82 0.91 21.48
N PRO A 110 -14.25 -0.28 21.19
CA PRO A 110 -14.32 -0.90 19.87
C PRO A 110 -15.75 -0.99 19.31
N GLY A 111 -16.73 -1.37 20.13
CA GLY A 111 -18.13 -1.44 19.75
C GLY A 111 -18.72 -0.09 19.30
N ALA A 112 -18.38 1.01 20.01
CA ALA A 112 -18.82 2.35 19.66
C ALA A 112 -18.16 2.84 18.36
N THR A 113 -16.85 2.58 18.18
CA THR A 113 -16.10 2.93 16.98
C THR A 113 -16.66 2.18 15.75
N ARG A 114 -16.99 0.91 15.89
CA ARG A 114 -17.60 0.11 14.83
C ARG A 114 -19.04 0.55 14.52
N ALA A 115 -19.82 0.94 15.53
CA ALA A 115 -21.16 1.50 15.32
C ALA A 115 -21.10 2.78 14.50
N TRP A 116 -20.21 3.71 14.86
CA TRP A 116 -19.95 4.91 14.06
C TRP A 116 -19.52 4.56 12.63
N GLY A 117 -18.66 3.54 12.44
CA GLY A 117 -18.24 3.06 11.13
C GLY A 117 -19.41 2.61 10.23
N ARG A 118 -20.40 1.90 10.80
CA ARG A 118 -21.62 1.52 10.09
C ARG A 118 -22.47 2.73 9.70
N GLU A 119 -22.69 3.65 10.64
CA GLU A 119 -23.48 4.86 10.39
C GLU A 119 -22.85 5.73 9.28
N VAL A 120 -21.53 5.87 9.27
CA VAL A 120 -20.81 6.63 8.23
C VAL A 120 -20.94 5.93 6.88
N LEU A 121 -20.71 4.62 6.81
CA LEU A 121 -20.83 3.86 5.56
C LEU A 121 -22.26 3.92 4.99
N ASP A 122 -23.28 3.74 5.80
CA ASP A 122 -24.69 3.83 5.38
C ASP A 122 -25.02 5.23 4.85
N ALA A 123 -24.53 6.27 5.52
CA ALA A 123 -24.73 7.64 5.07
C ALA A 123 -24.01 7.94 3.73
N VAL A 124 -22.81 7.40 3.52
CA VAL A 124 -22.07 7.53 2.25
C VAL A 124 -22.80 6.81 1.13
N LYS A 125 -23.26 5.59 1.35
CA LYS A 125 -24.08 4.82 0.38
C LYS A 125 -25.36 5.58 0.02
N ALA A 126 -26.06 6.11 1.02
CA ALA A 126 -27.26 6.92 0.79
C ALA A 126 -26.95 8.22 0.03
N LYS A 127 -25.79 8.85 0.25
CA LYS A 127 -25.38 10.05 -0.49
C LYS A 127 -25.02 9.71 -1.94
N LEU A 128 -24.33 8.60 -2.19
CA LEU A 128 -24.05 8.10 -3.54
C LEU A 128 -25.33 7.78 -4.31
N ALA A 129 -26.31 7.12 -3.69
CA ALA A 129 -27.59 6.80 -4.33
C ALA A 129 -28.39 8.04 -4.75
N ARG A 130 -28.25 9.17 -4.04
CA ARG A 130 -28.96 10.42 -4.34
C ARG A 130 -28.19 11.38 -5.26
N GLY A 131 -26.89 11.33 -5.23
CA GLY A 131 -26.03 12.33 -5.89
C GLY A 131 -24.85 11.72 -6.64
N GLY A 132 -24.98 10.48 -7.10
CA GLY A 132 -23.89 9.76 -7.76
C GLY A 132 -23.43 10.34 -9.10
N ASP A 133 -24.14 11.30 -9.66
CA ASP A 133 -23.71 12.04 -10.85
C ASP A 133 -22.66 13.12 -10.52
N ASP A 134 -22.48 13.49 -9.24
CA ASP A 134 -21.45 14.45 -8.83
C ASP A 134 -20.05 13.83 -8.95
N PRO A 135 -19.19 14.32 -9.87
CA PRO A 135 -17.84 13.79 -10.06
C PRO A 135 -16.97 13.93 -8.80
N ALA A 136 -17.14 15.02 -8.04
CA ALA A 136 -16.36 15.25 -6.83
C ALA A 136 -16.73 14.23 -5.74
N LEU A 137 -18.02 13.94 -5.56
CA LEU A 137 -18.45 12.90 -4.63
C LEU A 137 -17.88 11.53 -5.00
N ARG A 138 -17.94 11.15 -6.28
CA ARG A 138 -17.37 9.88 -6.75
C ARG A 138 -15.86 9.81 -6.51
N TYR A 139 -15.13 10.89 -6.82
CA TYR A 139 -13.70 10.98 -6.58
C TYR A 139 -13.36 10.75 -5.10
N PHE A 140 -14.04 11.46 -4.18
CA PHE A 140 -13.76 11.29 -2.76
C PHE A 140 -14.18 9.92 -2.21
N CYS A 141 -15.24 9.33 -2.73
CA CYS A 141 -15.61 7.96 -2.38
C CYS A 141 -14.56 6.94 -2.86
N GLU A 142 -14.00 7.12 -4.06
CA GLU A 142 -12.94 6.24 -4.57
C GLU A 142 -11.61 6.46 -3.83
N LEU A 143 -11.29 7.71 -3.46
CA LEU A 143 -10.16 8.01 -2.57
C LEU A 143 -10.31 7.26 -1.23
N CYS A 144 -11.49 7.31 -0.62
CA CYS A 144 -11.76 6.62 0.65
C CYS A 144 -11.72 5.09 0.50
N LEU A 145 -12.20 4.56 -0.62
CA LEU A 145 -12.10 3.14 -0.94
C LEU A 145 -10.63 2.68 -0.97
N HIS A 146 -9.78 3.42 -1.68
CA HIS A 146 -8.36 3.09 -1.75
C HIS A 146 -7.65 3.28 -0.40
N HIS A 147 -7.98 4.32 0.34
CA HIS A 147 -7.45 4.56 1.68
C HIS A 147 -7.80 3.41 2.63
N GLU A 148 -9.05 2.97 2.66
CA GLU A 148 -9.47 1.84 3.49
C GLU A 148 -8.76 0.55 3.08
N ASN A 149 -8.60 0.28 1.78
CA ASN A 149 -7.85 -0.87 1.29
C ASN A 149 -6.37 -0.85 1.69
N MET A 150 -5.72 0.31 1.69
CA MET A 150 -4.35 0.45 2.20
C MET A 150 -4.26 0.16 3.70
N HIS A 151 -5.27 0.56 4.47
CA HIS A 151 -5.34 0.23 5.90
C HIS A 151 -5.67 -1.24 6.15
N VAL A 152 -6.48 -1.90 5.33
CA VAL A 152 -6.64 -3.37 5.37
C VAL A 152 -5.28 -4.06 5.19
N GLU A 153 -4.45 -3.59 4.25
CA GLU A 153 -3.09 -4.10 4.10
C GLU A 153 -2.22 -3.83 5.33
N ALA A 154 -2.29 -2.62 5.89
CA ALA A 154 -1.55 -2.28 7.12
C ALA A 154 -1.96 -3.18 8.31
N TRP A 155 -3.24 -3.54 8.42
CA TRP A 155 -3.69 -4.51 9.39
C TRP A 155 -3.11 -5.91 9.17
N TRP A 156 -3.00 -6.38 7.94
CA TRP A 156 -2.30 -7.63 7.64
C TRP A 156 -0.82 -7.57 8.01
N MET A 157 -0.15 -6.43 7.76
CA MET A 157 1.24 -6.22 8.23
C MET A 157 1.33 -6.28 9.76
N MET A 158 0.39 -5.68 10.47
CA MET A 158 0.30 -5.75 11.93
C MET A 158 0.09 -7.20 12.41
N TRP A 159 -0.82 -7.95 11.78
CA TRP A 159 -1.05 -9.35 12.09
C TRP A 159 0.22 -10.20 11.92
N GLN A 160 0.94 -10.02 10.82
CA GLN A 160 2.21 -10.70 10.57
C GLN A 160 3.27 -10.29 11.61
N SER A 161 3.42 -9.00 11.85
CA SER A 161 4.44 -8.47 12.76
C SER A 161 4.23 -8.93 14.21
N ARG A 162 2.98 -8.97 14.66
CA ARG A 162 2.61 -9.44 16.01
C ARG A 162 2.55 -10.97 16.14
N GLY A 163 2.63 -11.70 15.04
CA GLY A 163 2.50 -13.16 15.06
C GLY A 163 1.12 -13.63 15.52
N LEU A 164 0.07 -12.93 15.10
CA LEU A 164 -1.30 -13.30 15.41
C LEU A 164 -1.80 -14.35 14.41
N ARG A 165 -2.73 -15.20 14.86
CA ARG A 165 -3.38 -16.18 13.98
C ARG A 165 -4.35 -15.49 13.03
N PRO A 166 -4.13 -15.52 11.71
CA PRO A 166 -4.96 -14.77 10.78
C PRO A 166 -6.38 -15.39 10.68
N PRO A 167 -7.41 -14.58 10.35
CA PRO A 167 -8.77 -15.09 10.16
C PRO A 167 -8.87 -16.03 8.95
N ALA A 168 -8.03 -15.83 7.94
CA ALA A 168 -7.89 -16.72 6.79
C ALA A 168 -6.42 -16.83 6.38
N TRP A 169 -6.02 -18.02 5.92
CA TRP A 169 -4.65 -18.22 5.43
C TRP A 169 -4.58 -17.84 3.96
N PRO A 170 -3.71 -16.90 3.60
CA PRO A 170 -3.55 -16.53 2.20
C PRO A 170 -2.73 -17.58 1.44
N GLU A 171 -3.11 -17.82 0.20
CA GLU A 171 -2.31 -18.57 -0.74
C GLU A 171 -1.38 -17.64 -1.51
N LEU A 172 -0.09 -17.90 -1.43
CA LEU A 172 0.91 -17.20 -2.22
C LEU A 172 1.21 -17.96 -3.52
N PRO A 173 1.52 -17.24 -4.60
CA PRO A 173 1.83 -17.87 -5.86
C PRO A 173 3.16 -18.62 -5.76
N ARG A 174 3.22 -19.80 -6.34
CA ARG A 174 4.47 -20.48 -6.64
C ARG A 174 5.05 -19.90 -7.93
N LEU A 175 6.22 -19.32 -7.83
CA LEU A 175 6.92 -18.73 -8.96
C LEU A 175 7.68 -19.82 -9.70
N ALA A 176 7.28 -20.10 -10.93
CA ALA A 176 8.04 -20.97 -11.82
C ALA A 176 9.33 -20.28 -12.29
N ASP A 177 10.29 -21.08 -12.73
CA ASP A 177 11.48 -20.53 -13.37
C ASP A 177 11.09 -19.77 -14.64
N ALA A 178 11.66 -18.60 -14.81
CA ALA A 178 11.40 -17.71 -15.94
C ALA A 178 12.70 -17.11 -16.45
N ARG A 179 12.79 -16.93 -17.76
CA ARG A 179 13.94 -16.26 -18.36
C ARG A 179 13.83 -14.76 -18.14
N PRO A 180 14.93 -14.06 -17.90
CA PRO A 180 14.94 -12.61 -17.86
C PRO A 180 14.41 -11.99 -19.15
N LEU A 181 13.80 -10.81 -19.03
CA LEU A 181 13.29 -10.02 -20.15
C LEU A 181 14.35 -9.01 -20.57
N ARG A 182 14.51 -8.81 -21.89
CA ARG A 182 15.48 -7.90 -22.46
C ARG A 182 14.80 -6.79 -23.24
N PHE A 183 15.22 -5.56 -22.98
CA PHE A 183 14.72 -4.37 -23.63
C PHE A 183 15.87 -3.60 -24.27
N GLY A 184 15.67 -3.08 -25.48
CA GLY A 184 16.59 -2.16 -26.13
C GLY A 184 16.56 -0.78 -25.46
N ALA A 185 17.50 0.09 -25.90
CA ALA A 185 17.44 1.48 -25.49
C ALA A 185 16.24 2.17 -26.14
N GLU A 186 15.36 2.78 -25.32
CA GLU A 186 14.15 3.42 -25.82
C GLU A 186 13.67 4.56 -24.89
N ARG A 187 12.71 5.35 -25.39
CA ARG A 187 11.97 6.32 -24.59
C ARG A 187 10.62 5.76 -24.22
N VAL A 188 10.32 5.77 -22.92
CA VAL A 188 9.06 5.28 -22.33
C VAL A 188 8.30 6.41 -21.65
N LEU A 189 7.02 6.22 -21.43
CA LEU A 189 6.20 7.11 -20.62
C LEU A 189 6.08 6.52 -19.21
N LEU A 190 6.65 7.18 -18.22
CA LEU A 190 6.54 6.83 -16.81
C LEU A 190 5.41 7.62 -16.16
N GLY A 191 4.53 6.93 -15.42
CA GLY A 191 3.37 7.51 -14.75
C GLY A 191 2.05 7.25 -15.49
N SER A 192 0.97 7.81 -14.97
CA SER A 192 -0.39 7.56 -15.46
C SER A 192 -0.80 8.53 -16.57
N ALA A 193 -1.48 8.02 -17.59
CA ALA A 193 -2.15 8.82 -18.61
C ALA A 193 -3.33 9.63 -18.01
N ARG A 194 -3.73 10.69 -18.71
CA ARG A 194 -4.78 11.63 -18.21
C ARG A 194 -6.21 11.10 -18.31
N ASP A 195 -6.41 10.05 -19.04
CA ASP A 195 -7.71 9.40 -19.32
C ASP A 195 -7.97 8.14 -18.48
N GLY A 196 -7.08 7.83 -17.54
CA GLY A 196 -7.03 6.55 -16.80
C GLY A 196 -7.95 6.43 -15.58
N GLY A 197 -8.90 7.31 -15.35
CA GLY A 197 -9.76 7.26 -14.15
C GLY A 197 -9.04 7.77 -12.89
N PHE A 198 -9.36 7.18 -11.72
CA PHE A 198 -8.71 7.56 -10.47
C PHE A 198 -7.25 7.12 -10.44
N VAL A 199 -6.37 8.07 -10.20
CA VAL A 199 -4.95 7.85 -9.88
C VAL A 199 -4.53 8.82 -8.78
N PHE A 200 -3.59 8.42 -7.94
CA PHE A 200 -3.05 9.30 -6.91
C PHE A 200 -2.17 10.40 -7.51
N ASP A 201 -2.01 11.48 -6.78
CA ASP A 201 -1.21 12.64 -7.21
C ASP A 201 0.24 12.29 -7.57
N ASN A 202 0.85 11.33 -6.85
CA ASN A 202 2.20 10.88 -7.11
C ASN A 202 2.38 10.05 -8.39
N GLU A 203 1.27 9.57 -9.00
CA GLU A 203 1.28 8.85 -10.27
C GLU A 203 1.18 9.80 -11.48
N LYS A 204 0.87 11.08 -11.26
CA LYS A 204 0.55 12.09 -12.28
C LYS A 204 1.78 12.89 -12.69
N TRP A 205 1.99 13.11 -13.95
CA TRP A 205 1.37 12.51 -15.13
C TRP A 205 2.45 11.81 -15.92
N ALA A 206 2.03 10.97 -16.90
CA ALA A 206 2.95 10.29 -17.78
C ALA A 206 3.91 11.30 -18.45
N HIS A 207 5.20 11.06 -18.32
CA HIS A 207 6.27 11.89 -18.85
C HIS A 207 7.37 11.02 -19.46
N PRO A 208 8.11 11.54 -20.47
CA PRO A 208 9.13 10.76 -21.16
C PRO A 208 10.37 10.54 -20.29
N VAL A 209 10.79 9.27 -20.21
CA VAL A 209 12.05 8.84 -19.60
C VAL A 209 12.86 8.07 -20.63
N ALA A 210 14.15 8.35 -20.76
CA ALA A 210 15.06 7.60 -21.60
C ALA A 210 15.65 6.43 -20.81
N LEU A 211 15.53 5.22 -21.32
CA LEU A 211 16.15 4.02 -20.77
C LEU A 211 17.29 3.56 -21.69
N ALA A 212 18.43 3.20 -21.11
CA ALA A 212 19.45 2.42 -21.81
C ALA A 212 18.96 0.97 -21.98
N ALA A 213 19.61 0.18 -22.82
CA ALA A 213 19.30 -1.23 -22.93
C ALA A 213 19.52 -1.95 -21.58
N PHE A 214 18.60 -2.81 -21.19
CA PHE A 214 18.64 -3.52 -19.91
C PHE A 214 18.02 -4.92 -19.99
N GLU A 215 18.36 -5.71 -19.01
CA GLU A 215 17.71 -6.99 -18.72
C GLU A 215 17.10 -6.93 -17.32
N ILE A 216 15.90 -7.45 -17.12
CA ILE A 216 15.19 -7.51 -15.85
C ILE A 216 14.62 -8.92 -15.63
N ASP A 217 14.65 -9.40 -14.39
CA ASP A 217 14.04 -10.69 -14.07
C ASP A 217 12.53 -10.65 -14.36
N ALA A 218 12.03 -11.70 -15.01
CA ALA A 218 10.60 -11.80 -15.32
C ALA A 218 9.73 -11.99 -14.06
N ARG A 219 10.31 -12.40 -12.94
CA ARG A 219 9.65 -12.61 -11.65
C ARG A 219 10.51 -12.11 -10.49
N PRO A 220 9.94 -11.89 -9.30
CA PRO A 220 10.73 -11.61 -8.09
C PRO A 220 11.67 -12.75 -7.73
N VAL A 221 12.71 -12.42 -6.96
CA VAL A 221 13.62 -13.39 -6.34
C VAL A 221 12.83 -14.32 -5.41
N THR A 222 13.08 -15.63 -5.52
CA THR A 222 12.43 -16.64 -4.70
C THR A 222 13.16 -16.87 -3.37
N ASN A 223 12.45 -17.48 -2.42
CA ASN A 223 13.05 -17.92 -1.17
C ASN A 223 14.22 -18.89 -1.40
N ALA A 224 14.14 -19.78 -2.39
CA ALA A 224 15.24 -20.72 -2.70
C ALA A 224 16.48 -20.00 -3.20
N GLU A 225 16.33 -18.98 -4.04
CA GLU A 225 17.44 -18.17 -4.54
C GLU A 225 18.08 -17.36 -3.42
N TYR A 226 17.25 -16.74 -2.58
CA TYR A 226 17.73 -15.96 -1.47
C TYR A 226 18.41 -16.83 -0.40
N ALA A 227 17.93 -18.06 -0.16
CA ALA A 227 18.55 -19.00 0.77
C ALA A 227 19.96 -19.43 0.32
N ARG A 228 20.21 -19.55 -0.99
CA ARG A 228 21.56 -19.78 -1.53
C ARG A 228 22.50 -18.61 -1.21
N TYR A 229 22.03 -17.39 -1.44
CA TYR A 229 22.78 -16.19 -1.07
C TYR A 229 23.09 -16.12 0.43
N VAL A 230 22.14 -16.50 1.30
CA VAL A 230 22.37 -16.56 2.74
C VAL A 230 23.43 -17.63 3.10
N ALA A 231 23.42 -18.77 2.41
CA ALA A 231 24.44 -19.81 2.59
C ALA A 231 25.84 -19.35 2.19
N GLU A 232 25.96 -18.36 1.32
CA GLU A 232 27.22 -17.72 0.90
C GLU A 232 27.61 -16.52 1.79
N GLY A 233 26.90 -16.29 2.90
CA GLY A 233 27.21 -15.24 3.88
C GLY A 233 26.27 -14.04 3.86
N GLY A 234 25.20 -14.08 3.07
CA GLY A 234 24.18 -13.04 3.06
C GLY A 234 23.35 -13.00 4.35
N THR A 235 22.68 -11.88 4.59
CA THR A 235 21.84 -11.71 5.79
C THR A 235 20.44 -12.28 5.57
N PRO A 236 19.94 -13.20 6.40
CA PRO A 236 18.59 -13.73 6.27
C PRO A 236 17.52 -12.66 6.57
N PRO A 237 16.31 -12.77 5.97
CA PRO A 237 15.18 -11.93 6.33
C PRO A 237 14.76 -12.10 7.79
N GLY A 238 14.21 -11.06 8.42
CA GLY A 238 13.86 -11.06 9.84
C GLY A 238 12.82 -12.10 10.29
N HIS A 239 12.05 -12.65 9.35
CA HIS A 239 11.06 -13.70 9.60
C HIS A 239 11.57 -15.12 9.31
N TRP A 240 12.88 -15.30 9.09
CA TRP A 240 13.49 -16.61 8.94
C TRP A 240 14.23 -17.03 10.20
N ARG A 241 14.27 -18.33 10.44
CA ARG A 241 15.16 -18.94 11.44
C ARG A 241 15.80 -20.21 10.89
N ALA A 242 17.00 -20.51 11.33
CA ALA A 242 17.65 -21.77 11.01
C ALA A 242 16.91 -22.96 11.64
N ALA A 243 16.69 -24.02 10.87
CA ALA A 243 16.04 -25.25 11.32
C ALA A 243 16.68 -26.47 10.66
N GLY A 244 17.41 -27.25 11.44
CA GLY A 244 18.22 -28.37 10.91
C GLY A 244 19.22 -27.89 9.87
N ALA A 245 19.17 -28.47 8.65
CA ALA A 245 20.04 -28.09 7.54
C ALA A 245 19.38 -27.01 6.63
N GLY A 246 18.26 -26.43 7.02
CA GLY A 246 17.50 -25.47 6.20
C GLY A 246 16.96 -24.31 7.00
N TRP A 247 15.87 -23.75 6.49
CA TRP A 247 15.21 -22.57 7.02
C TRP A 247 13.74 -22.81 7.28
N GLU A 248 13.21 -22.18 8.33
CA GLU A 248 11.79 -21.97 8.55
C GLU A 248 11.43 -20.50 8.40
N LEU A 249 10.23 -20.25 7.88
CA LEU A 249 9.63 -18.94 7.75
C LEU A 249 8.55 -18.78 8.81
N ARG A 250 8.59 -17.66 9.55
CA ARG A 250 7.45 -17.25 10.38
C ARG A 250 6.36 -16.64 9.49
N ARG A 251 5.24 -17.35 9.39
CA ARG A 251 4.03 -16.85 8.73
C ARG A 251 2.95 -16.70 9.79
N PHE A 252 2.68 -15.46 10.18
CA PHE A 252 1.79 -15.10 11.29
C PHE A 252 2.18 -15.81 12.60
N ASP A 253 1.27 -16.61 13.16
CA ASP A 253 1.47 -17.38 14.41
C ASP A 253 2.29 -18.68 14.23
N ARG A 254 2.70 -19.02 13.01
CA ARG A 254 3.36 -20.31 12.71
C ARG A 254 4.73 -20.17 12.12
N TRP A 255 5.58 -21.13 12.49
CA TRP A 255 6.80 -21.42 11.77
C TRP A 255 6.54 -22.59 10.81
N ILE A 256 6.82 -22.41 9.55
CA ILE A 256 6.63 -23.39 8.48
C ILE A 256 7.95 -23.63 7.75
N ALA A 257 8.12 -24.81 7.18
CA ALA A 257 9.25 -25.06 6.28
C ALA A 257 9.27 -23.98 5.19
N LEU A 258 10.46 -23.43 4.89
CA LEU A 258 10.61 -22.34 3.95
C LEU A 258 10.04 -22.71 2.57
N PRO A 259 9.00 -22.01 2.06
CA PRO A 259 8.42 -22.32 0.77
C PRO A 259 9.33 -21.85 -0.36
N ALA A 260 10.08 -22.78 -0.94
CA ALA A 260 11.19 -22.50 -1.86
C ALA A 260 10.81 -21.61 -3.06
N GLN A 261 9.62 -21.81 -3.65
CA GLN A 261 9.17 -21.15 -4.87
C GLN A 261 8.31 -19.91 -4.63
N GLU A 262 8.09 -19.50 -3.39
CA GLU A 262 7.44 -18.22 -3.12
C GLU A 262 8.43 -17.06 -3.20
N PRO A 263 7.98 -15.81 -3.46
CA PRO A 263 8.86 -14.66 -3.43
C PRO A 263 9.48 -14.49 -2.04
N VAL A 264 10.74 -14.12 -1.98
CA VAL A 264 11.34 -13.65 -0.74
C VAL A 264 10.68 -12.34 -0.35
N MET A 265 10.27 -12.24 0.91
CA MET A 265 9.62 -11.05 1.47
C MET A 265 10.24 -10.66 2.81
N HIS A 266 9.82 -9.49 3.31
CA HIS A 266 10.31 -8.95 4.58
C HIS A 266 11.82 -8.69 4.56
N VAL A 267 12.31 -8.17 3.44
CA VAL A 267 13.68 -7.72 3.22
C VAL A 267 13.75 -6.20 3.17
N SER A 268 14.74 -5.60 3.80
CA SER A 268 15.02 -4.18 3.66
C SER A 268 15.60 -3.87 2.27
N ARG A 269 15.58 -2.61 1.86
CA ARG A 269 16.20 -2.18 0.60
C ARG A 269 17.69 -2.53 0.57
N ALA A 270 18.41 -2.31 1.66
CA ALA A 270 19.83 -2.65 1.75
C ALA A 270 20.09 -4.15 1.57
N GLN A 271 19.23 -5.02 2.10
CA GLN A 271 19.32 -6.48 1.88
C GLN A 271 19.07 -6.84 0.42
N ALA A 272 18.11 -6.20 -0.23
CA ALA A 272 17.81 -6.42 -1.65
C ALA A 272 18.96 -5.94 -2.56
N GLU A 273 19.56 -4.78 -2.26
CA GLU A 273 20.72 -4.24 -2.97
C GLU A 273 21.95 -5.13 -2.79
N ALA A 274 22.20 -5.63 -1.57
CA ALA A 274 23.32 -6.53 -1.28
C ALA A 274 23.21 -7.87 -2.04
N TYR A 275 22.01 -8.44 -2.10
CA TYR A 275 21.74 -9.61 -2.94
C TYR A 275 22.01 -9.32 -4.42
N ALA A 276 21.45 -8.22 -4.94
CA ALA A 276 21.61 -7.86 -6.33
C ALA A 276 23.09 -7.65 -6.69
N LEU A 277 23.85 -6.96 -5.84
CA LEU A 277 25.28 -6.76 -6.02
C LEU A 277 26.07 -8.11 -6.03
N ALA A 278 25.75 -9.01 -5.10
CA ALA A 278 26.37 -10.34 -5.05
C ALA A 278 26.10 -11.16 -6.33
N ALA A 279 24.92 -10.96 -6.94
CA ALA A 279 24.56 -11.57 -8.22
C ALA A 279 25.15 -10.83 -9.45
N GLY A 280 25.97 -9.78 -9.27
CA GLY A 280 26.48 -8.97 -10.36
C GLY A 280 25.39 -8.13 -11.06
N ARG A 281 24.31 -7.82 -10.34
CA ARG A 281 23.12 -7.12 -10.83
C ARG A 281 22.80 -5.90 -9.96
N ARG A 282 21.69 -5.24 -10.19
CA ARG A 282 21.17 -4.11 -9.42
C ARG A 282 19.65 -4.21 -9.24
N LEU A 283 19.06 -3.37 -8.44
CA LEU A 283 17.62 -3.15 -8.45
C LEU A 283 17.20 -2.46 -9.75
N PRO A 284 16.00 -2.75 -10.30
CA PRO A 284 15.47 -2.00 -11.44
C PRO A 284 15.09 -0.58 -11.01
N VAL A 285 15.17 0.37 -11.92
CA VAL A 285 14.51 1.65 -11.74
C VAL A 285 13.00 1.51 -12.04
N ALA A 286 12.19 2.42 -11.48
CA ALA A 286 10.75 2.40 -11.61
C ALA A 286 10.27 2.38 -13.08
N ALA A 287 10.97 3.09 -13.96
CA ALA A 287 10.66 3.11 -15.39
C ALA A 287 10.93 1.77 -16.08
N GLU A 288 12.01 1.06 -15.72
CA GLU A 288 12.30 -0.30 -16.20
C GLU A 288 11.22 -1.28 -15.74
N TRP A 289 10.85 -1.19 -14.45
CA TRP A 289 9.81 -2.03 -13.87
C TRP A 289 8.45 -1.79 -14.56
N GLN A 290 8.05 -0.52 -14.76
CA GLN A 290 6.78 -0.17 -15.41
C GLN A 290 6.76 -0.64 -16.88
N LEU A 291 7.83 -0.44 -17.62
CA LEU A 291 7.94 -0.96 -19.00
C LEU A 291 7.81 -2.49 -19.02
N ALA A 292 8.60 -3.17 -18.20
CA ALA A 292 8.63 -4.62 -18.15
C ALA A 292 7.28 -5.22 -17.72
N SER A 293 6.54 -4.54 -16.85
CA SER A 293 5.25 -5.01 -16.35
C SER A 293 4.16 -5.14 -17.44
N ALA A 294 4.34 -4.51 -18.58
CA ALA A 294 3.47 -4.67 -19.75
C ALA A 294 3.79 -5.90 -20.61
N HIS A 295 4.91 -6.58 -20.36
CA HIS A 295 5.31 -7.76 -21.12
C HIS A 295 4.52 -9.00 -20.66
N GLU A 296 4.03 -9.81 -21.60
CA GLU A 296 3.21 -11.00 -21.32
C GLU A 296 3.84 -12.03 -20.37
N SER A 297 5.19 -12.13 -20.40
CA SER A 297 5.95 -13.04 -19.54
C SER A 297 6.33 -12.42 -18.20
N PHE A 298 5.90 -11.19 -17.90
CA PHE A 298 6.18 -10.56 -16.62
C PHE A 298 5.26 -11.11 -15.53
N VAL A 299 5.84 -11.66 -14.48
CA VAL A 299 5.10 -12.30 -13.41
C VAL A 299 5.08 -11.38 -12.18
N LEU A 300 3.89 -10.99 -11.76
CA LEU A 300 3.68 -10.29 -10.49
C LEU A 300 3.79 -11.31 -9.34
N GLY A 301 4.72 -11.08 -8.42
CA GLY A 301 4.96 -11.97 -7.27
C GLY A 301 3.95 -11.82 -6.13
N ARG A 302 2.96 -10.93 -6.28
CA ARG A 302 2.03 -10.54 -5.22
C ARG A 302 2.75 -10.09 -3.95
N CYS A 303 3.83 -9.36 -4.12
CA CYS A 303 4.55 -8.61 -3.09
C CYS A 303 4.89 -7.22 -3.63
N TRP A 304 5.13 -6.27 -2.76
CA TRP A 304 5.81 -5.03 -3.14
C TRP A 304 7.26 -5.34 -3.51
N GLU A 305 7.86 -4.53 -4.35
CA GLU A 305 9.22 -4.74 -4.85
C GLU A 305 10.03 -3.45 -4.73
N TRP A 306 11.19 -3.53 -4.06
CA TRP A 306 12.11 -2.41 -4.00
C TRP A 306 12.60 -2.02 -5.40
N THR A 307 12.63 -0.71 -5.67
CA THR A 307 13.29 -0.14 -6.84
C THR A 307 14.57 0.60 -6.43
N ALA A 308 15.37 0.97 -7.43
CA ALA A 308 16.55 1.79 -7.21
C ALA A 308 16.22 3.27 -6.92
N ASP A 309 14.97 3.68 -7.14
CA ASP A 309 14.56 5.07 -7.04
C ASP A 309 14.28 5.52 -5.61
N SER A 310 14.55 6.78 -5.33
CA SER A 310 13.97 7.49 -4.21
C SER A 310 12.53 7.89 -4.55
N PHE A 311 11.66 7.92 -3.55
CA PHE A 311 10.31 8.44 -3.75
C PHE A 311 10.36 9.96 -3.88
N ALA A 312 10.16 10.45 -5.10
CA ALA A 312 10.27 11.86 -5.47
C ALA A 312 9.09 12.29 -6.35
N PRO A 313 8.75 13.59 -6.39
CA PRO A 313 7.68 14.08 -7.25
C PRO A 313 8.06 13.93 -8.73
N TYR A 314 7.06 13.57 -9.54
CA TYR A 314 7.20 13.61 -11.00
C TYR A 314 7.25 15.05 -11.52
N PRO A 315 7.80 15.30 -12.73
CA PRO A 315 7.83 16.62 -13.34
C PRO A 315 6.43 17.25 -13.39
N GLY A 316 6.28 18.47 -12.86
CA GLY A 316 5.01 19.18 -12.82
C GLY A 316 4.02 18.65 -11.77
N PHE A 317 4.50 17.98 -10.73
CA PHE A 317 3.68 17.52 -9.60
C PHE A 317 2.81 18.65 -9.03
N SER A 318 1.57 18.31 -8.76
CA SER A 318 0.63 19.15 -8.02
C SER A 318 -0.18 18.25 -7.10
N ALA A 319 -0.21 18.57 -5.82
CA ALA A 319 -0.94 17.77 -4.85
C ALA A 319 -2.45 17.76 -5.17
N ASP A 320 -3.07 16.61 -5.01
CA ASP A 320 -4.53 16.45 -4.99
C ASP A 320 -5.09 16.99 -3.65
N PRO A 321 -6.42 17.07 -3.49
CA PRO A 321 -7.03 17.58 -2.25
C PRO A 321 -6.53 16.91 -0.96
N TYR A 322 -6.17 15.61 -1.00
CA TYR A 322 -5.47 14.94 0.10
C TYR A 322 -3.96 15.10 -0.05
N ALA A 323 -3.46 16.31 0.18
CA ALA A 323 -2.04 16.65 -0.03
C ALA A 323 -1.09 15.83 0.83
N ASP A 324 -1.51 15.38 1.99
CA ASP A 324 -0.68 14.58 2.92
C ASP A 324 -0.44 13.14 2.43
N TYR A 325 -1.06 12.75 1.30
CA TYR A 325 -0.83 11.43 0.73
C TYR A 325 0.60 11.27 0.20
N SER A 326 1.14 12.28 -0.50
CA SER A 326 2.45 12.18 -1.16
C SER A 326 3.43 13.27 -0.76
N GLN A 327 2.98 14.51 -0.70
CA GLN A 327 3.87 15.67 -0.58
C GLN A 327 4.82 15.64 0.64
N PRO A 328 4.40 15.25 1.86
CA PRO A 328 5.30 15.18 3.01
C PRO A 328 6.38 14.10 2.91
N TRP A 329 6.17 13.11 2.04
CA TRP A 329 7.01 11.94 1.89
C TRP A 329 8.06 12.08 0.78
N PHE A 330 8.03 13.19 0.03
CA PHE A 330 9.12 13.61 -0.86
C PHE A 330 10.28 14.24 -0.07
N ASP A 331 10.70 13.55 0.97
CA ASP A 331 11.63 14.03 1.99
C ASP A 331 13.08 13.55 1.76
N GLY A 332 13.35 12.85 0.67
CA GLY A 332 14.63 12.25 0.35
C GLY A 332 14.99 11.03 1.21
N ARG A 333 14.11 10.60 2.11
CA ARG A 333 14.31 9.45 3.00
C ARG A 333 13.55 8.21 2.56
N HIS A 334 12.44 8.38 1.85
CA HIS A 334 11.62 7.29 1.36
C HIS A 334 12.13 6.76 0.03
N ALA A 335 12.09 5.46 -0.13
CA ALA A 335 12.37 4.76 -1.37
C ALA A 335 11.07 4.33 -2.04
N GLU A 336 11.06 4.38 -3.37
CA GLU A 336 9.92 3.95 -4.17
C GLU A 336 9.85 2.42 -4.24
N VAL A 337 8.65 1.88 -4.10
CA VAL A 337 8.36 0.47 -4.35
C VAL A 337 7.26 0.32 -5.39
N ARG A 338 7.37 -0.72 -6.17
CA ARG A 338 6.41 -1.13 -7.21
C ARG A 338 5.87 -2.51 -6.88
N GLY A 339 4.90 -2.98 -7.62
CA GLY A 339 4.42 -4.35 -7.42
C GLY A 339 2.94 -4.37 -7.44
N ALA A 340 2.17 -3.95 -8.17
CA ALA A 340 0.74 -4.19 -8.39
C ALA A 340 0.12 -5.17 -7.38
N GLY A 341 0.30 -4.87 -6.12
CA GLY A 341 -0.35 -5.52 -5.04
C GLY A 341 0.38 -6.71 -4.41
N SER A 342 0.64 -6.57 -3.12
CA SER A 342 0.88 -7.73 -2.30
C SER A 342 -0.36 -8.64 -2.30
N TRP A 343 -0.21 -9.88 -1.82
CA TRP A 343 -1.34 -10.83 -1.77
C TRP A 343 -2.52 -10.35 -0.89
N VAL A 344 -2.32 -9.32 -0.09
CA VAL A 344 -3.34 -8.66 0.76
C VAL A 344 -3.85 -7.34 0.20
N THR A 345 -3.24 -6.84 -0.88
CA THR A 345 -3.61 -5.59 -1.52
C THR A 345 -4.85 -5.77 -2.40
N ASP A 346 -5.75 -4.82 -2.38
CA ASP A 346 -6.90 -4.82 -3.30
C ASP A 346 -6.44 -4.72 -4.75
N ALA A 347 -7.06 -5.51 -5.64
CA ALA A 347 -6.69 -5.57 -7.05
C ALA A 347 -6.81 -4.22 -7.77
N ARG A 348 -7.60 -3.27 -7.26
CA ARG A 348 -7.73 -1.92 -7.81
C ARG A 348 -6.45 -1.09 -7.64
N LEU A 349 -5.62 -1.43 -6.65
CA LEU A 349 -4.28 -0.84 -6.48
C LEU A 349 -3.21 -1.56 -7.32
N ALA A 350 -3.55 -2.71 -7.91
CA ALA A 350 -2.66 -3.51 -8.73
C ALA A 350 -2.53 -2.95 -10.16
N ARG A 351 -2.08 -1.72 -10.30
CA ARG A 351 -1.80 -1.09 -11.60
C ARG A 351 -0.32 -0.75 -11.76
N PRO A 352 0.23 -0.82 -12.97
CA PRO A 352 1.67 -0.60 -13.23
C PRO A 352 2.17 0.78 -12.81
N THR A 353 1.29 1.77 -12.76
CA THR A 353 1.63 3.16 -12.41
C THR A 353 1.58 3.44 -10.92
N PHE A 354 0.94 2.58 -10.12
CA PHE A 354 0.82 2.78 -8.69
C PHE A 354 2.20 2.82 -8.03
N ARG A 355 2.40 3.83 -7.19
CA ARG A 355 3.64 4.07 -6.45
C ARG A 355 3.37 3.97 -4.97
N ASN A 356 3.99 3.00 -4.31
CA ASN A 356 4.06 2.97 -2.86
C ASN A 356 5.47 3.36 -2.40
N PHE A 357 5.65 3.62 -1.12
CA PHE A 357 6.93 4.11 -0.60
C PHE A 357 7.10 3.70 0.87
N TYR A 358 8.34 3.38 1.22
CA TYR A 358 8.74 3.06 2.59
C TYR A 358 10.14 3.61 2.85
N THR A 359 10.50 3.82 4.13
CA THR A 359 11.88 4.06 4.47
C THR A 359 12.71 2.81 4.21
N PRO A 360 13.98 2.93 3.75
CA PRO A 360 14.78 1.80 3.25
C PRO A 360 15.02 0.66 4.25
N GLU A 361 14.95 0.95 5.54
CA GLU A 361 15.13 -0.03 6.62
C GLU A 361 13.89 -0.89 6.90
N ARG A 362 12.71 -0.49 6.37
CA ARG A 362 11.46 -1.23 6.60
C ARG A 362 11.56 -2.64 6.03
N CYS A 363 11.19 -3.61 6.84
CA CYS A 363 11.08 -5.03 6.45
C CYS A 363 9.79 -5.69 6.97
N ASP A 364 8.94 -4.93 7.66
CA ASP A 364 7.62 -5.38 8.11
C ASP A 364 6.57 -5.45 6.98
N PRO A 365 6.60 -4.64 5.89
CA PRO A 365 5.70 -4.84 4.76
C PRO A 365 5.95 -6.16 4.04
N PHE A 366 4.96 -6.61 3.28
CA PHE A 366 5.11 -7.74 2.35
C PHE A 366 5.91 -7.31 1.12
N ILE A 367 7.20 -7.08 1.32
CA ILE A 367 8.09 -6.48 0.34
C ILE A 367 9.27 -7.38 0.04
N GLY A 368 9.49 -7.64 -1.24
CA GLY A 368 10.62 -8.34 -1.82
C GLY A 368 11.28 -7.48 -2.88
N PHE A 369 11.78 -8.11 -3.94
CA PHE A 369 12.45 -7.42 -5.04
C PHE A 369 12.67 -8.36 -6.23
N ARG A 370 12.97 -7.78 -7.39
CA ARG A 370 13.60 -8.43 -8.53
C ARG A 370 14.89 -7.70 -8.91
N THR A 371 15.70 -8.29 -9.77
CA THR A 371 16.96 -7.67 -10.18
C THR A 371 16.96 -7.32 -11.67
N ALA A 372 17.84 -6.39 -12.03
CA ALA A 372 18.10 -5.96 -13.40
C ALA A 372 19.59 -5.80 -13.64
N CYS A 373 20.02 -5.73 -14.91
CA CYS A 373 21.36 -5.32 -15.27
C CYS A 373 21.34 -4.50 -16.57
N SER A 374 22.33 -3.65 -16.76
CA SER A 374 22.55 -2.94 -18.03
C SER A 374 23.13 -3.88 -19.07
N LEU A 375 22.75 -3.70 -20.34
CA LEU A 375 23.23 -4.47 -21.50
C LEU A 375 24.25 -3.70 -22.32
#